data_4758e7a20a336c69a48d5092f22012e7
#
_entry.id   4758e7a20a336c69a48d5092f22012e7
#
_cell.length_a   1.000
_cell.length_b   1.000
_cell.length_c   1.000
_cell.angle_alpha   90.00
_cell.angle_beta   90.00
_cell.angle_gamma   90.00
#
_symmetry.space_group_name_H-M   'P 1'
#
loop_
_entity.id
_entity.type
_entity.pdbx_description
1 polymer ?
#
loop_
_entity_poly.entity_id
_entity_poly.type
_entity_poly.pdbx_seq_one_letter_code
_entity_poly.pdbx_strand_id
1 'polypeptide(L)'
;MKFLLWLWLWVGLAPLADAVPLFDGKRRLEGAGLVVRFDAEHRDLAQEIFATLPGHVQELASKLALPPPPLVEVIVVKDRREAGRWTSAPVPTWSAALALPDQGRMLVQVDHLPPADRRELSTVLRHEALHLVFGQLPWHVRRSIPLWFEEGVAQVYAAPIFRFQRDELALRVQIWHSPNLAEWAERFPEDGDGARTAYLYSEAMVRLMVRYWGNEVIGRILTELERADSFGAAVVAVTGEPVVWHEARLHEELASDRSVYVRSLYGYLGGLGIFAISPLLVLGFARARRKRRDRLQRFEDDEDASELSELDRAALAATDEPPPSEEREP
;
A
#
# COMPACT_ATOMS: atom_id res chain seq x y z
N MET A 1 -23.36 31.81 41.93
CA MET A 1 -22.96 31.24 40.65
C MET A 1 -21.47 31.47 40.51
N LYS A 2 -20.66 30.45 40.79
CA LYS A 2 -19.18 30.51 40.75
C LYS A 2 -18.73 29.73 39.51
N PHE A 3 -18.26 30.44 38.48
CA PHE A 3 -17.56 29.85 37.33
C PHE A 3 -16.12 29.57 37.77
N LEU A 4 -15.75 28.33 37.88
CA LEU A 4 -14.37 27.88 38.06
C LEU A 4 -13.74 27.77 36.68
N LEU A 5 -12.88 28.73 36.35
CA LEU A 5 -11.90 28.64 35.25
C LEU A 5 -10.88 27.55 35.60
N TRP A 6 -10.84 26.48 34.83
CA TRP A 6 -9.71 25.56 34.79
C TRP A 6 -8.67 26.09 33.81
N LEU A 7 -7.70 26.83 34.37
CA LEU A 7 -6.47 27.19 33.68
C LEU A 7 -5.57 25.94 33.65
N TRP A 8 -5.44 25.28 32.53
CA TRP A 8 -4.38 24.32 32.32
C TRP A 8 -3.08 25.06 32.08
N LEU A 9 -2.29 25.18 33.15
CA LEU A 9 -0.90 25.59 33.09
C LEU A 9 -0.12 24.46 32.38
N TRP A 10 0.16 24.60 31.11
CA TRP A 10 1.22 23.89 30.45
C TRP A 10 2.56 24.42 30.94
N VAL A 11 3.05 23.91 32.06
CA VAL A 11 4.46 24.03 32.44
C VAL A 11 5.22 23.20 31.42
N GLY A 12 5.94 23.89 30.52
CA GLY A 12 6.90 23.29 29.59
C GLY A 12 8.03 22.65 30.39
N LEU A 13 7.83 21.43 30.85
CA LEU A 13 8.92 20.52 31.11
C LEU A 13 9.51 20.18 29.74
N ALA A 14 10.68 20.76 29.43
CA ALA A 14 11.53 20.22 28.39
C ALA A 14 11.58 18.70 28.60
N PRO A 15 11.32 17.86 27.59
CA PRO A 15 11.46 16.43 27.77
C PRO A 15 12.90 16.19 28.25
N LEU A 16 13.02 15.61 29.44
CA LEU A 16 14.26 14.95 29.84
C LEU A 16 14.62 14.08 28.65
N ALA A 17 15.76 14.36 28.01
CA ALA A 17 16.25 13.55 26.92
C ALA A 17 16.11 12.09 27.35
N ASP A 18 15.25 11.35 26.66
CA ASP A 18 15.02 9.94 26.95
C ASP A 18 16.42 9.30 26.95
N ALA A 19 16.88 8.87 28.13
CA ALA A 19 18.17 8.27 28.28
C ALA A 19 18.16 6.98 27.46
N VAL A 20 18.67 7.08 26.24
CA VAL A 20 18.90 5.92 25.37
C VAL A 20 19.70 4.92 26.21
N PRO A 21 19.24 3.68 26.37
CA PRO A 21 19.99 2.70 27.14
C PRO A 21 21.39 2.60 26.56
N LEU A 22 22.39 2.91 27.37
CA LEU A 22 23.81 2.93 26.99
C LEU A 22 24.32 1.57 26.46
N PHE A 23 23.56 0.49 26.73
CA PHE A 23 23.81 -0.87 26.25
C PHE A 23 22.47 -1.56 25.93
N ASP A 24 22.10 -1.57 24.64
CA ASP A 24 20.91 -2.24 24.15
C ASP A 24 21.14 -3.67 23.64
N GLY A 25 22.41 -4.10 23.61
CA GLY A 25 22.81 -5.40 23.07
C GLY A 25 22.75 -5.52 21.53
N LYS A 26 22.24 -4.47 20.85
CA LYS A 26 22.11 -4.49 19.39
C LYS A 26 23.46 -4.32 18.69
N ARG A 27 23.61 -4.98 17.55
CA ARG A 27 24.70 -4.73 16.60
C ARG A 27 24.46 -3.42 15.89
N ARG A 28 25.52 -2.83 15.32
CA ARG A 28 25.40 -1.60 14.55
C ARG A 28 26.16 -1.66 13.23
N LEU A 29 25.62 -1.01 12.21
CA LEU A 29 26.30 -0.56 11.00
C LEU A 29 26.40 0.96 11.08
N GLU A 30 27.53 1.52 10.68
CA GLU A 30 27.76 2.96 10.79
C GLU A 30 28.54 3.47 9.58
N GLY A 31 28.12 4.58 9.00
CA GLY A 31 28.80 5.24 7.90
C GLY A 31 27.88 6.26 7.20
N ALA A 32 28.48 7.21 6.48
CA ALA A 32 27.77 8.20 5.65
C ALA A 32 26.62 8.95 6.37
N GLY A 33 26.79 9.29 7.66
CA GLY A 33 25.75 9.98 8.44
C GLY A 33 24.58 9.08 8.85
N LEU A 34 24.73 7.75 8.76
CA LEU A 34 23.72 6.77 9.13
C LEU A 34 24.28 5.78 10.16
N VAL A 35 23.48 5.50 11.18
CA VAL A 35 23.69 4.41 12.14
C VAL A 35 22.46 3.51 12.09
N VAL A 36 22.66 2.21 11.85
CA VAL A 36 21.57 1.21 11.91
C VAL A 36 21.86 0.26 13.05
N ARG A 37 20.95 0.19 14.04
CA ARG A 37 20.99 -0.76 15.16
C ARG A 37 20.04 -1.91 14.91
N PHE A 38 20.50 -3.14 15.16
CA PHE A 38 19.71 -4.34 14.82
C PHE A 38 20.15 -5.55 15.65
N ASP A 39 19.23 -6.49 15.83
CA ASP A 39 19.54 -7.82 16.37
C ASP A 39 20.19 -8.71 15.31
N ALA A 40 21.01 -9.66 15.73
CA ALA A 40 21.82 -10.49 14.83
C ALA A 40 21.01 -11.15 13.70
N GLU A 41 19.77 -11.52 13.98
CA GLU A 41 18.83 -12.17 13.05
C GLU A 41 18.33 -11.23 11.96
N HIS A 42 18.38 -9.92 12.18
CA HIS A 42 17.89 -8.90 11.23
C HIS A 42 19.01 -8.24 10.42
N ARG A 43 20.18 -8.93 10.30
CA ARG A 43 21.35 -8.39 9.60
C ARG A 43 21.06 -7.99 8.15
N ASP A 44 20.36 -8.84 7.40
CA ASP A 44 20.09 -8.59 5.97
C ASP A 44 19.20 -7.37 5.78
N LEU A 45 18.17 -7.23 6.63
CA LEU A 45 17.32 -6.04 6.66
C LEU A 45 18.13 -4.77 6.99
N ALA A 46 19.00 -4.84 7.99
CA ALA A 46 19.86 -3.73 8.37
C ALA A 46 20.82 -3.31 7.25
N GLN A 47 21.37 -4.27 6.51
CA GLN A 47 22.23 -4.00 5.35
C GLN A 47 21.44 -3.34 4.21
N GLU A 48 20.21 -3.78 3.95
CA GLU A 48 19.35 -3.18 2.94
C GLU A 48 18.97 -1.73 3.30
N ILE A 49 18.60 -1.47 4.55
CA ILE A 49 18.33 -0.12 5.07
C ILE A 49 19.59 0.75 4.91
N PHE A 50 20.76 0.22 5.33
CA PHE A 50 22.03 0.95 5.27
C PHE A 50 22.43 1.31 3.84
N ALA A 51 22.12 0.45 2.87
CA ALA A 51 22.43 0.67 1.47
C ALA A 51 21.48 1.65 0.77
N THR A 52 20.21 1.73 1.20
CA THR A 52 19.17 2.46 0.45
C THR A 52 18.77 3.80 1.07
N LEU A 53 18.69 3.88 2.39
CA LEU A 53 18.16 5.05 3.10
C LEU A 53 18.95 6.35 2.83
N PRO A 54 20.30 6.37 2.79
CA PRO A 54 21.04 7.61 2.49
C PRO A 54 20.65 8.23 1.15
N GLY A 55 20.44 7.40 0.13
CA GLY A 55 19.98 7.84 -1.18
C GLY A 55 18.60 8.49 -1.14
N HIS A 56 17.67 7.92 -0.40
CA HIS A 56 16.32 8.48 -0.21
C HIS A 56 16.38 9.82 0.51
N VAL A 57 17.12 9.91 1.60
CA VAL A 57 17.30 11.15 2.37
C VAL A 57 17.87 12.25 1.49
N GLN A 58 18.92 11.97 0.74
CA GLN A 58 19.60 12.95 -0.11
C GLN A 58 18.68 13.43 -1.25
N GLU A 59 17.97 12.51 -1.89
CA GLU A 59 17.02 12.84 -2.97
C GLU A 59 15.89 13.73 -2.46
N LEU A 60 15.29 13.38 -1.31
CA LEU A 60 14.17 14.12 -0.73
C LEU A 60 14.61 15.51 -0.26
N ALA A 61 15.76 15.60 0.40
CA ALA A 61 16.35 16.86 0.83
C ALA A 61 16.54 17.80 -0.38
N SER A 62 17.11 17.28 -1.48
CA SER A 62 17.29 18.04 -2.71
C SER A 62 15.96 18.49 -3.33
N LYS A 63 14.96 17.61 -3.40
CA LYS A 63 13.63 17.93 -3.97
C LYS A 63 12.88 19.00 -3.17
N LEU A 64 13.07 19.01 -1.86
CA LEU A 64 12.40 19.95 -0.96
C LEU A 64 13.22 21.23 -0.72
N ALA A 65 14.41 21.34 -1.32
CA ALA A 65 15.37 22.42 -1.08
C ALA A 65 15.71 22.58 0.44
N LEU A 66 15.76 21.47 1.16
CA LEU A 66 16.13 21.40 2.58
C LEU A 66 17.51 20.73 2.75
N PRO A 67 18.26 21.03 3.82
CA PRO A 67 19.46 20.29 4.13
C PRO A 67 19.12 18.84 4.52
N PRO A 68 19.96 17.86 4.17
CA PRO A 68 19.78 16.51 4.72
C PRO A 68 20.10 16.50 6.21
N PRO A 69 19.45 15.64 7.02
CA PRO A 69 19.81 15.44 8.42
C PRO A 69 21.27 15.02 8.55
N PRO A 70 22.04 15.64 9.48
CA PRO A 70 23.48 15.39 9.62
C PRO A 70 23.78 13.97 10.10
N LEU A 71 22.85 13.39 10.86
CA LEU A 71 22.90 12.02 11.35
C LEU A 71 21.49 11.45 11.40
N VAL A 72 21.34 10.24 10.89
CA VAL A 72 20.12 9.43 11.01
C VAL A 72 20.45 8.17 11.82
N GLU A 73 19.69 7.89 12.85
CA GLU A 73 19.76 6.64 13.60
C GLU A 73 18.53 5.79 13.29
N VAL A 74 18.74 4.62 12.71
CA VAL A 74 17.67 3.64 12.49
C VAL A 74 17.79 2.52 13.51
N ILE A 75 16.68 2.19 14.18
CA ILE A 75 16.62 1.10 15.12
C ILE A 75 15.63 0.07 14.59
N VAL A 76 16.16 -1.08 14.22
CA VAL A 76 15.34 -2.24 13.84
C VAL A 76 14.85 -2.88 15.14
N VAL A 77 13.53 -2.91 15.29
CA VAL A 77 12.83 -3.48 16.45
C VAL A 77 11.95 -4.62 15.98
N LYS A 78 11.74 -5.59 16.83
CA LYS A 78 10.90 -6.73 16.50
C LYS A 78 9.45 -6.32 16.31
N ASP A 79 8.91 -5.63 17.30
CA ASP A 79 7.49 -5.32 17.40
C ASP A 79 7.23 -3.93 18.02
N ARG A 80 5.96 -3.56 18.13
CA ARG A 80 5.48 -2.32 18.74
C ARG A 80 5.89 -2.18 20.21
N ARG A 81 5.96 -3.28 20.96
CA ARG A 81 6.35 -3.23 22.39
C ARG A 81 7.81 -2.82 22.52
N GLU A 82 8.66 -3.36 21.66
CA GLU A 82 10.06 -2.96 21.62
C GLU A 82 10.20 -1.52 21.13
N ALA A 83 9.46 -1.13 20.09
CA ALA A 83 9.44 0.27 19.61
C ALA A 83 9.11 1.26 20.73
N GLY A 84 8.13 0.95 21.60
CA GLY A 84 7.77 1.78 22.76
C GLY A 84 8.86 1.95 23.82
N ARG A 85 9.98 1.22 23.73
CA ARG A 85 11.15 1.47 24.60
C ARG A 85 12.07 2.57 24.07
N TRP A 86 11.90 2.93 22.80
CA TRP A 86 12.73 3.89 22.09
C TRP A 86 12.05 5.25 21.88
N THR A 87 10.78 5.34 22.20
CA THR A 87 10.01 6.59 22.07
C THR A 87 8.92 6.67 23.13
N SER A 88 8.65 7.90 23.61
CA SER A 88 7.46 8.23 24.40
C SER A 88 6.23 8.51 23.52
N ALA A 89 6.43 8.70 22.21
CA ALA A 89 5.35 8.92 21.27
C ALA A 89 4.51 7.63 21.10
N PRO A 90 3.19 7.77 20.89
CA PRO A 90 2.34 6.62 20.59
C PRO A 90 2.80 5.94 19.29
N VAL A 91 3.06 4.63 19.35
CA VAL A 91 3.39 3.84 18.16
C VAL A 91 2.09 3.29 17.57
N PRO A 92 1.72 3.68 16.33
CA PRO A 92 0.50 3.18 15.68
C PRO A 92 0.52 1.66 15.51
N THR A 93 -0.64 1.01 15.62
CA THR A 93 -0.76 -0.45 15.55
C THR A 93 -0.50 -1.01 14.15
N TRP A 94 -0.58 -0.20 13.13
CA TRP A 94 -0.46 -0.56 11.72
C TRP A 94 0.86 -0.07 11.08
N SER A 95 1.67 0.70 11.81
CA SER A 95 2.88 1.31 11.26
C SER A 95 4.01 0.29 11.13
N ALA A 96 4.58 0.18 9.94
CA ALA A 96 5.78 -0.62 9.69
C ALA A 96 7.08 0.10 10.08
N ALA A 97 7.05 1.44 10.09
CA ALA A 97 8.13 2.27 10.59
C ALA A 97 7.58 3.57 11.19
N LEU A 98 8.41 4.27 11.95
CA LEU A 98 8.06 5.53 12.61
C LEU A 98 9.27 6.45 12.63
N ALA A 99 9.18 7.59 11.99
CA ALA A 99 10.17 8.65 12.12
C ALA A 99 9.98 9.42 13.44
N LEU A 100 11.08 9.79 14.06
CA LEU A 100 11.19 10.68 15.21
C LEU A 100 12.09 11.86 14.82
N PRO A 101 11.55 12.84 14.08
CA PRO A 101 12.35 13.88 13.44
C PRO A 101 13.19 14.69 14.41
N ASP A 102 12.65 15.00 15.61
CA ASP A 102 13.37 15.76 16.64
C ASP A 102 14.60 15.04 17.19
N GLN A 103 14.65 13.73 17.04
CA GLN A 103 15.77 12.88 17.49
C GLN A 103 16.67 12.45 16.32
N GLY A 104 16.33 12.79 15.08
CA GLY A 104 17.01 12.25 13.90
C GLY A 104 16.91 10.73 13.80
N ARG A 105 15.83 10.13 14.31
CA ARG A 105 15.68 8.68 14.49
C ARG A 105 14.52 8.11 13.70
N MET A 106 14.67 6.85 13.27
CA MET A 106 13.62 6.04 12.66
C MET A 106 13.56 4.67 13.36
N LEU A 107 12.37 4.24 13.72
CA LEU A 107 12.11 2.87 14.20
C LEU A 107 11.53 2.05 13.05
N VAL A 108 12.05 0.84 12.82
CA VAL A 108 11.54 -0.08 11.79
C VAL A 108 11.08 -1.36 12.48
N GLN A 109 9.79 -1.68 12.36
CA GLN A 109 9.14 -2.81 13.03
C GLN A 109 9.08 -4.02 12.12
N VAL A 110 9.83 -5.08 12.45
CA VAL A 110 9.95 -6.27 11.58
C VAL A 110 8.62 -6.99 11.40
N ASP A 111 7.83 -7.15 12.47
CA ASP A 111 6.56 -7.87 12.43
C ASP A 111 5.48 -7.19 11.56
N HIS A 112 5.69 -5.92 11.18
CA HIS A 112 4.79 -5.14 10.33
C HIS A 112 5.33 -4.91 8.92
N LEU A 113 6.57 -5.35 8.65
CA LEU A 113 7.09 -5.28 7.30
C LEU A 113 6.43 -6.35 6.43
N PRO A 114 6.07 -6.03 5.19
CA PRO A 114 5.57 -7.02 4.27
C PRO A 114 6.62 -8.10 4.02
N PRO A 115 6.24 -9.38 4.00
CA PRO A 115 7.19 -10.46 3.83
C PRO A 115 7.89 -10.36 2.46
N ALA A 116 9.18 -10.07 2.49
CA ALA A 116 10.12 -10.15 1.37
C ALA A 116 9.88 -9.23 0.15
N ASP A 117 9.04 -8.20 0.24
CA ASP A 117 8.94 -7.22 -0.86
C ASP A 117 9.84 -5.99 -0.62
N ARG A 118 10.99 -6.00 -1.29
CA ARG A 118 11.97 -4.89 -1.23
C ARG A 118 11.39 -3.55 -1.70
N ARG A 119 10.40 -3.56 -2.60
CA ARG A 119 9.77 -2.32 -3.09
C ARG A 119 8.92 -1.69 -1.99
N GLU A 120 8.20 -2.49 -1.22
CA GLU A 120 7.40 -2.00 -0.11
C GLU A 120 8.28 -1.48 1.01
N LEU A 121 9.39 -2.17 1.36
CA LEU A 121 10.37 -1.65 2.31
C LEU A 121 10.94 -0.31 1.85
N SER A 122 11.39 -0.21 0.60
CA SER A 122 11.91 1.04 0.04
C SER A 122 10.87 2.18 0.10
N THR A 123 9.60 1.87 -0.13
CA THR A 123 8.49 2.84 -0.02
C THR A 123 8.31 3.32 1.40
N VAL A 124 8.29 2.42 2.38
CA VAL A 124 8.19 2.75 3.81
C VAL A 124 9.40 3.59 4.25
N LEU A 125 10.62 3.17 3.94
CA LEU A 125 11.82 3.91 4.31
C LEU A 125 11.85 5.30 3.71
N ARG A 126 11.38 5.46 2.48
CA ARG A 126 11.31 6.74 1.79
C ARG A 126 10.27 7.66 2.43
N HIS A 127 9.11 7.11 2.82
CA HIS A 127 8.08 7.85 3.55
C HIS A 127 8.64 8.43 4.86
N GLU A 128 9.23 7.59 5.68
CA GLU A 128 9.79 8.00 6.97
C GLU A 128 11.03 8.93 6.81
N ALA A 129 11.81 8.73 5.74
CA ALA A 129 12.92 9.63 5.44
C ALA A 129 12.46 11.06 5.18
N LEU A 130 11.28 11.25 4.59
CA LEU A 130 10.73 12.57 4.36
C LEU A 130 10.46 13.30 5.69
N HIS A 131 9.88 12.64 6.67
CA HIS A 131 9.66 13.21 8.01
C HIS A 131 11.00 13.61 8.67
N LEU A 132 12.07 12.82 8.49
CA LEU A 132 13.40 13.17 8.98
C LEU A 132 13.96 14.41 8.29
N VAL A 133 13.68 14.58 6.98
CA VAL A 133 14.06 15.80 6.24
C VAL A 133 13.25 17.00 6.72
N PHE A 134 11.93 16.85 6.95
CA PHE A 134 11.10 17.90 7.57
C PHE A 134 11.60 18.29 8.96
N GLY A 135 12.21 17.34 9.69
CA GLY A 135 12.87 17.58 10.97
C GLY A 135 14.01 18.59 10.93
N GLN A 136 14.52 18.93 9.74
CA GLN A 136 15.57 19.95 9.56
C GLN A 136 15.02 21.38 9.51
N LEU A 137 13.70 21.53 9.37
CA LEU A 137 13.06 22.83 9.47
C LEU A 137 13.16 23.37 10.91
N PRO A 138 13.30 24.70 11.09
CA PRO A 138 13.21 25.31 12.42
C PRO A 138 11.92 24.88 13.11
N TRP A 139 11.98 24.62 14.41
CA TRP A 139 10.85 24.12 15.20
C TRP A 139 9.56 24.92 15.00
N HIS A 140 9.67 26.28 15.02
CA HIS A 140 8.51 27.16 14.85
C HIS A 140 7.88 27.05 13.44
N VAL A 141 8.69 26.76 12.42
CA VAL A 141 8.21 26.52 11.05
C VAL A 141 7.52 25.16 10.97
N ARG A 142 8.19 24.11 11.46
CA ARG A 142 7.65 22.75 11.37
C ARG A 142 6.30 22.59 12.07
N ARG A 143 6.14 23.16 13.24
CA ARG A 143 4.87 23.12 13.99
C ARG A 143 3.72 23.90 13.34
N SER A 144 4.00 24.78 12.39
CA SER A 144 2.97 25.50 11.63
C SER A 144 2.48 24.71 10.42
N ILE A 145 3.16 23.64 10.05
CA ILE A 145 2.80 22.79 8.92
C ILE A 145 1.63 21.89 9.35
N PRO A 146 0.49 21.93 8.64
CA PRO A 146 -0.61 21.02 8.94
C PRO A 146 -0.23 19.56 8.66
N LEU A 147 -0.72 18.64 9.49
CA LEU A 147 -0.45 17.21 9.36
C LEU A 147 -0.84 16.68 7.97
N TRP A 148 -1.99 17.10 7.43
CA TRP A 148 -2.41 16.68 6.08
C TRP A 148 -1.40 17.07 4.99
N PHE A 149 -0.71 18.19 5.14
CA PHE A 149 0.30 18.62 4.17
C PHE A 149 1.57 17.80 4.28
N GLU A 150 2.08 17.60 5.50
CA GLU A 150 3.27 16.79 5.76
C GLU A 150 3.06 15.36 5.26
N GLU A 151 1.97 14.72 5.65
CA GLU A 151 1.61 13.36 5.20
C GLU A 151 1.34 13.30 3.69
N GLY A 152 0.66 14.29 3.13
CA GLY A 152 0.43 14.37 1.69
C GLY A 152 1.72 14.46 0.89
N VAL A 153 2.70 15.24 1.37
CA VAL A 153 4.03 15.32 0.76
C VAL A 153 4.75 13.98 0.88
N ALA A 154 4.67 13.32 2.06
CA ALA A 154 5.25 12.00 2.25
C ALA A 154 4.67 10.97 1.27
N GLN A 155 3.35 10.94 1.09
CA GLN A 155 2.69 10.06 0.14
C GLN A 155 3.11 10.32 -1.32
N VAL A 156 3.21 11.58 -1.72
CA VAL A 156 3.57 11.97 -3.10
C VAL A 156 5.00 11.56 -3.45
N TYR A 157 5.94 11.70 -2.52
CA TYR A 157 7.36 11.43 -2.79
C TYR A 157 7.79 10.01 -2.42
N ALA A 158 7.01 9.27 -1.59
CA ALA A 158 7.33 7.90 -1.21
C ALA A 158 6.92 6.88 -2.26
N ALA A 159 5.74 7.02 -2.86
CA ALA A 159 5.24 6.06 -3.84
C ALA A 159 4.47 6.74 -4.98
N PRO A 160 4.48 6.16 -6.19
CA PRO A 160 3.53 6.56 -7.20
C PRO A 160 2.11 6.20 -6.75
N ILE A 161 1.15 7.11 -6.95
CA ILE A 161 -0.26 6.82 -6.69
C ILE A 161 -0.71 5.64 -7.56
N PHE A 162 -1.29 4.64 -6.95
CA PHE A 162 -2.03 3.61 -7.65
C PHE A 162 -3.34 4.21 -8.19
N ARG A 163 -3.66 3.96 -9.47
CA ARG A 163 -4.93 4.42 -10.08
C ARG A 163 -6.15 4.11 -9.22
N PHE A 164 -6.14 2.97 -8.55
CA PHE A 164 -7.22 2.55 -7.67
C PHE A 164 -7.46 3.47 -6.48
N GLN A 165 -6.42 4.08 -5.94
CA GLN A 165 -6.56 4.99 -4.80
C GLN A 165 -7.29 6.27 -5.18
N ARG A 166 -7.05 6.81 -6.40
CA ARG A 166 -7.79 8.00 -6.88
C ARG A 166 -9.28 7.70 -7.09
N ASP A 167 -9.60 6.57 -7.72
CA ASP A 167 -10.98 6.18 -7.97
C ASP A 167 -11.72 5.88 -6.66
N GLU A 168 -11.05 5.26 -5.70
CA GLU A 168 -11.56 5.06 -4.34
C GLU A 168 -11.87 6.40 -3.67
N LEU A 169 -10.95 7.35 -3.71
CA LEU A 169 -11.15 8.67 -3.12
C LEU A 169 -12.30 9.42 -3.79
N ALA A 170 -12.37 9.43 -5.13
CA ALA A 170 -13.45 10.08 -5.86
C ALA A 170 -14.81 9.45 -5.51
N LEU A 171 -14.88 8.14 -5.36
CA LEU A 171 -16.09 7.45 -4.92
C LEU A 171 -16.47 7.84 -3.49
N ARG A 172 -15.52 7.90 -2.58
CA ARG A 172 -15.74 8.31 -1.18
C ARG A 172 -16.26 9.74 -1.09
N VAL A 173 -15.65 10.68 -1.83
CA VAL A 173 -16.09 12.09 -1.88
C VAL A 173 -17.49 12.24 -2.46
N GLN A 174 -17.87 11.41 -3.44
CA GLN A 174 -19.18 11.48 -4.08
C GLN A 174 -20.31 10.81 -3.26
N ILE A 175 -19.99 9.80 -2.46
CA ILE A 175 -20.98 9.06 -1.64
C ILE A 175 -21.06 9.64 -0.23
N TRP A 176 -19.96 10.05 0.34
CA TRP A 176 -19.85 10.51 1.72
C TRP A 176 -19.44 11.98 1.75
N HIS A 177 -19.71 12.64 2.87
CA HIS A 177 -19.45 14.07 3.01
C HIS A 177 -18.01 14.42 2.70
N SER A 178 -17.81 15.60 2.08
CA SER A 178 -16.50 16.10 1.72
C SER A 178 -15.57 16.14 2.92
N PRO A 179 -14.35 15.61 2.77
CA PRO A 179 -13.31 15.81 3.76
C PRO A 179 -13.06 17.30 4.01
N ASN A 180 -12.66 17.63 5.22
CA ASN A 180 -12.29 18.99 5.61
C ASN A 180 -10.83 18.99 6.10
N LEU A 181 -9.95 19.59 5.33
CA LEU A 181 -8.52 19.63 5.67
C LEU A 181 -8.22 20.36 6.98
N ALA A 182 -9.08 21.30 7.39
CA ALA A 182 -8.92 22.00 8.67
C ALA A 182 -9.06 21.04 9.87
N GLU A 183 -9.90 20.00 9.77
CA GLU A 183 -10.03 18.97 10.80
C GLU A 183 -8.79 18.08 10.90
N TRP A 184 -8.04 17.98 9.81
CA TRP A 184 -6.84 17.15 9.70
C TRP A 184 -5.53 17.96 9.81
N ALA A 185 -5.63 19.18 10.33
CA ALA A 185 -4.46 20.01 10.53
C ALA A 185 -3.56 19.48 11.67
N GLU A 186 -4.16 18.92 12.74
CA GLU A 186 -3.43 18.45 13.90
C GLU A 186 -3.42 16.92 14.05
N ARG A 187 -4.47 16.23 13.58
CA ARG A 187 -4.62 14.78 13.72
C ARG A 187 -5.53 14.19 12.66
N PHE A 188 -5.26 12.96 12.27
CA PHE A 188 -6.15 12.15 11.44
C PHE A 188 -7.16 11.38 12.30
N PRO A 189 -8.27 10.90 11.69
CA PRO A 189 -9.19 9.98 12.35
C PRO A 189 -8.46 8.72 12.85
N GLU A 190 -8.89 8.18 13.98
CA GLU A 190 -8.29 6.98 14.56
C GLU A 190 -8.82 5.69 13.93
N ASP A 191 -10.00 5.74 13.33
CA ASP A 191 -10.55 4.60 12.60
C ASP A 191 -9.84 4.39 11.26
N GLY A 192 -9.67 3.13 10.87
CA GLY A 192 -8.88 2.77 9.70
C GLY A 192 -9.41 3.35 8.38
N ASP A 193 -10.72 3.50 8.23
CA ASP A 193 -11.34 4.05 7.02
C ASP A 193 -11.20 5.56 6.94
N GLY A 194 -11.40 6.25 8.05
CA GLY A 194 -11.19 7.69 8.17
C GLY A 194 -9.74 8.07 7.95
N ALA A 195 -8.80 7.36 8.61
CA ALA A 195 -7.37 7.56 8.42
C ALA A 195 -6.98 7.36 6.95
N ARG A 196 -7.39 6.25 6.33
CA ARG A 196 -7.13 6.00 4.91
C ARG A 196 -7.66 7.13 4.01
N THR A 197 -8.86 7.63 4.29
CA THR A 197 -9.44 8.74 3.54
C THR A 197 -8.60 10.00 3.70
N ALA A 198 -8.15 10.31 4.92
CA ALA A 198 -7.29 11.45 5.21
C ALA A 198 -5.96 11.37 4.43
N TYR A 199 -5.29 10.21 4.43
CA TYR A 199 -4.06 10.00 3.65
C TYR A 199 -4.29 10.18 2.15
N LEU A 200 -5.33 9.55 1.58
CA LEU A 200 -5.64 9.66 0.15
C LEU A 200 -5.98 11.10 -0.27
N TYR A 201 -6.74 11.81 0.56
CA TYR A 201 -7.13 13.18 0.27
C TYR A 201 -5.94 14.15 0.39
N SER A 202 -5.10 13.96 1.40
CA SER A 202 -3.85 14.70 1.62
C SER A 202 -2.90 14.52 0.42
N GLU A 203 -2.73 13.30 -0.04
CA GLU A 203 -1.95 12.99 -1.23
C GLU A 203 -2.53 13.66 -2.48
N ALA A 204 -3.84 13.57 -2.68
CA ALA A 204 -4.52 14.18 -3.83
C ALA A 204 -4.37 15.70 -3.82
N MET A 205 -4.43 16.33 -2.63
CA MET A 205 -4.25 17.76 -2.46
C MET A 205 -2.84 18.22 -2.84
N VAL A 206 -1.81 17.54 -2.34
CA VAL A 206 -0.41 17.86 -2.69
C VAL A 206 -0.16 17.62 -4.19
N ARG A 207 -0.71 16.56 -4.77
CA ARG A 207 -0.61 16.32 -6.23
C ARG A 207 -1.32 17.39 -7.05
N LEU A 208 -2.46 17.91 -6.58
CA LEU A 208 -3.11 19.03 -7.21
C LEU A 208 -2.18 20.24 -7.24
N MET A 209 -1.56 20.58 -6.09
CA MET A 209 -0.62 21.70 -6.01
C MET A 209 0.57 21.52 -6.97
N VAL A 210 1.19 20.34 -6.97
CA VAL A 210 2.30 20.01 -7.87
C VAL A 210 1.87 20.11 -9.33
N ARG A 211 0.69 19.66 -9.69
CA ARG A 211 0.18 19.72 -11.06
C ARG A 211 -0.06 21.14 -11.56
N TYR A 212 -0.55 22.04 -10.71
CA TYR A 212 -0.86 23.41 -11.10
C TYR A 212 0.36 24.34 -11.04
N TRP A 213 1.27 24.15 -10.10
CA TRP A 213 2.40 25.06 -9.83
C TRP A 213 3.78 24.44 -10.04
N GLY A 214 3.84 23.18 -10.48
CA GLY A 214 5.08 22.46 -10.77
C GLY A 214 5.71 21.79 -9.55
N ASN A 215 6.72 20.95 -9.81
CA ASN A 215 7.38 20.12 -8.78
C ASN A 215 8.07 20.92 -7.67
N GLU A 216 8.44 22.17 -7.95
CA GLU A 216 9.14 23.04 -7.02
C GLU A 216 8.20 23.70 -5.97
N VAL A 217 6.87 23.59 -6.16
CA VAL A 217 5.89 24.32 -5.34
C VAL A 217 6.03 23.99 -3.85
N ILE A 218 6.30 22.74 -3.53
CA ILE A 218 6.42 22.29 -2.14
C ILE A 218 7.65 22.93 -1.49
N GLY A 219 8.83 22.84 -2.11
CA GLY A 219 10.05 23.49 -1.62
C GLY A 219 9.89 25.00 -1.47
N ARG A 220 9.19 25.65 -2.41
CA ARG A 220 8.90 27.11 -2.34
C ARG A 220 8.00 27.45 -1.15
N ILE A 221 6.96 26.63 -0.88
CA ILE A 221 6.09 26.83 0.29
C ILE A 221 6.89 26.66 1.58
N LEU A 222 7.75 25.63 1.69
CA LEU A 222 8.58 25.39 2.87
C LEU A 222 9.57 26.53 3.09
N THR A 223 10.18 27.06 2.04
CA THR A 223 11.07 28.24 2.12
C THR A 223 10.31 29.49 2.54
N GLU A 224 9.11 29.72 2.00
CA GLU A 224 8.30 30.88 2.33
C GLU A 224 7.78 30.86 3.77
N LEU A 225 7.55 29.65 4.34
CA LEU A 225 7.13 29.47 5.74
C LEU A 225 8.10 30.08 6.76
N GLU A 226 9.38 30.24 6.43
CA GLU A 226 10.35 30.91 7.31
C GLU A 226 10.03 32.40 7.52
N ARG A 227 9.28 33.00 6.60
CA ARG A 227 8.97 34.43 6.57
C ARG A 227 7.50 34.73 6.74
N ALA A 228 6.64 33.77 6.47
CA ALA A 228 5.19 33.91 6.52
C ALA A 228 4.65 33.77 7.95
N ASP A 229 3.58 34.49 8.28
CA ASP A 229 2.92 34.42 9.56
C ASP A 229 2.16 33.10 9.81
N SER A 230 1.87 32.35 8.74
CA SER A 230 1.15 31.09 8.81
C SER A 230 1.37 30.25 7.56
N PHE A 231 1.03 28.94 7.66
CA PHE A 231 1.01 28.02 6.51
C PHE A 231 0.12 28.55 5.36
N GLY A 232 -1.08 29.03 5.70
CA GLY A 232 -1.98 29.60 4.70
C GLY A 232 -1.40 30.83 3.98
N ALA A 233 -0.69 31.69 4.70
CA ALA A 233 -0.02 32.86 4.12
C ALA A 233 1.12 32.43 3.17
N ALA A 234 1.92 31.44 3.53
CA ALA A 234 2.97 30.90 2.67
C ALA A 234 2.39 30.27 1.39
N VAL A 235 1.29 29.53 1.51
CA VAL A 235 0.59 28.96 0.34
C VAL A 235 0.12 30.08 -0.61
N VAL A 236 -0.53 31.12 -0.09
CA VAL A 236 -0.98 32.25 -0.91
C VAL A 236 0.19 32.97 -1.55
N ALA A 237 1.28 33.21 -0.83
CA ALA A 237 2.46 33.88 -1.38
C ALA A 237 3.09 33.13 -2.56
N VAL A 238 3.05 31.79 -2.53
CA VAL A 238 3.65 30.94 -3.56
C VAL A 238 2.71 30.63 -4.72
N THR A 239 1.42 30.40 -4.43
CA THR A 239 0.44 29.95 -5.43
C THR A 239 -0.49 31.05 -5.93
N GLY A 240 -0.62 32.15 -5.19
CA GLY A 240 -1.62 33.19 -5.43
C GLY A 240 -3.01 32.87 -4.87
N GLU A 241 -3.23 31.63 -4.40
CA GLU A 241 -4.55 31.14 -4.02
C GLU A 241 -4.54 30.58 -2.57
N PRO A 242 -5.61 30.77 -1.80
CA PRO A 242 -5.69 30.24 -0.45
C PRO A 242 -5.93 28.71 -0.45
N VAL A 243 -5.61 28.05 0.66
CA VAL A 243 -5.79 26.59 0.82
C VAL A 243 -7.21 26.16 0.48
N VAL A 244 -8.21 26.92 0.91
CA VAL A 244 -9.63 26.62 0.65
C VAL A 244 -9.98 26.63 -0.84
N TRP A 245 -9.27 27.41 -1.65
CA TRP A 245 -9.44 27.37 -3.11
C TRP A 245 -8.94 26.04 -3.69
N HIS A 246 -7.77 25.59 -3.25
CA HIS A 246 -7.20 24.32 -3.69
C HIS A 246 -8.11 23.16 -3.27
N GLU A 247 -8.66 23.20 -2.07
CA GLU A 247 -9.58 22.20 -1.54
C GLU A 247 -10.89 22.16 -2.36
N ALA A 248 -11.48 23.32 -2.63
CA ALA A 248 -12.68 23.42 -3.47
C ALA A 248 -12.42 22.88 -4.90
N ARG A 249 -11.25 23.19 -5.46
CA ARG A 249 -10.86 22.71 -6.79
C ARG A 249 -10.67 21.19 -6.83
N LEU A 250 -9.98 20.62 -5.82
CA LEU A 250 -9.86 19.17 -5.70
C LEU A 250 -11.24 18.51 -5.57
N HIS A 251 -12.10 19.08 -4.74
CA HIS A 251 -13.45 18.57 -4.55
C HIS A 251 -14.25 18.58 -5.87
N GLU A 252 -14.21 19.68 -6.62
CA GLU A 252 -14.85 19.78 -7.94
C GLU A 252 -14.33 18.70 -8.91
N GLU A 253 -13.02 18.48 -8.97
CA GLU A 253 -12.42 17.46 -9.83
C GLU A 253 -12.82 16.03 -9.43
N LEU A 254 -12.90 15.74 -8.15
CA LEU A 254 -13.32 14.43 -7.64
C LEU A 254 -14.82 14.21 -7.82
N ALA A 255 -15.65 15.23 -7.57
CA ALA A 255 -17.09 15.16 -7.71
C ALA A 255 -17.56 15.11 -9.17
N SER A 256 -16.84 15.75 -10.09
CA SER A 256 -17.18 15.76 -11.52
C SER A 256 -16.80 14.47 -12.25
N ASP A 257 -15.94 13.64 -11.69
CA ASP A 257 -15.49 12.38 -12.32
C ASP A 257 -16.56 11.28 -12.25
N ARG A 258 -17.64 11.45 -13.04
CA ARG A 258 -18.72 10.45 -13.13
C ARG A 258 -18.26 9.10 -13.69
N SER A 259 -17.10 9.05 -14.37
CA SER A 259 -16.55 7.80 -14.90
C SER A 259 -16.10 6.84 -13.81
N VAL A 260 -15.89 7.33 -12.58
CA VAL A 260 -15.60 6.52 -11.39
C VAL A 260 -16.67 5.47 -11.13
N TYR A 261 -17.95 5.83 -11.21
CA TYR A 261 -19.04 4.87 -11.02
C TYR A 261 -18.98 3.74 -12.06
N VAL A 262 -18.73 4.12 -13.31
CA VAL A 262 -18.63 3.16 -14.41
C VAL A 262 -17.41 2.25 -14.22
N ARG A 263 -16.24 2.82 -13.89
CA ARG A 263 -15.02 2.02 -13.64
C ARG A 263 -15.19 1.09 -12.44
N SER A 264 -15.78 1.58 -11.35
CA SER A 264 -16.05 0.77 -10.15
C SER A 264 -17.05 -0.34 -10.42
N LEU A 265 -18.11 -0.03 -11.19
CA LEU A 265 -19.11 -1.01 -11.60
C LEU A 265 -18.50 -2.10 -12.49
N TYR A 266 -17.66 -1.72 -13.48
CA TYR A 266 -16.98 -2.70 -14.31
C TYR A 266 -15.98 -3.56 -13.52
N GLY A 267 -15.28 -2.98 -12.54
CA GLY A 267 -14.42 -3.73 -11.62
C GLY A 267 -15.21 -4.75 -10.80
N TYR A 268 -16.37 -4.33 -10.27
CA TYR A 268 -17.26 -5.19 -9.49
C TYR A 268 -17.92 -6.27 -10.36
N LEU A 269 -18.47 -5.90 -11.53
CA LEU A 269 -19.08 -6.84 -12.48
C LEU A 269 -18.05 -7.76 -13.12
N GLY A 270 -16.82 -7.29 -13.37
CA GLY A 270 -15.72 -8.13 -13.85
C GLY A 270 -15.36 -9.21 -12.83
N GLY A 271 -15.30 -8.87 -11.54
CA GLY A 271 -15.14 -9.83 -10.46
C GLY A 271 -16.30 -10.84 -10.38
N LEU A 272 -17.54 -10.36 -10.40
CA LEU A 272 -18.73 -11.23 -10.43
C LEU A 272 -18.83 -12.05 -11.71
N GLY A 273 -18.44 -11.50 -12.86
CA GLY A 273 -18.43 -12.18 -14.15
C GLY A 273 -17.51 -13.41 -14.14
N ILE A 274 -16.33 -13.33 -13.52
CA ILE A 274 -15.42 -14.48 -13.36
C ILE A 274 -16.10 -15.55 -12.50
N PHE A 275 -16.77 -15.19 -11.42
CA PHE A 275 -17.50 -16.14 -10.56
C PHE A 275 -18.76 -16.72 -11.23
N ALA A 276 -19.44 -15.97 -12.10
CA ALA A 276 -20.63 -16.45 -12.82
C ALA A 276 -20.25 -17.36 -14.01
N ILE A 277 -19.16 -17.08 -14.71
CA ILE A 277 -18.69 -17.85 -15.87
C ILE A 277 -18.02 -19.15 -15.44
N SER A 278 -17.33 -19.19 -14.29
CA SER A 278 -16.62 -20.39 -13.83
C SER A 278 -17.54 -21.62 -13.66
N PRO A 279 -18.74 -21.54 -13.05
CA PRO A 279 -19.66 -22.70 -12.99
C PRO A 279 -20.14 -23.15 -14.37
N LEU A 280 -20.38 -22.22 -15.30
CA LEU A 280 -20.80 -22.53 -16.68
C LEU A 280 -19.69 -23.26 -17.45
N LEU A 281 -18.45 -22.84 -17.27
CA LEU A 281 -17.29 -23.53 -17.84
C LEU A 281 -17.13 -24.94 -17.27
N VAL A 282 -17.25 -25.09 -15.93
CA VAL A 282 -17.20 -26.41 -15.28
C VAL A 282 -18.32 -27.31 -15.76
N LEU A 283 -19.56 -26.79 -15.87
CA LEU A 283 -20.71 -27.54 -16.42
C LEU A 283 -20.50 -27.89 -17.89
N GLY A 284 -19.98 -26.98 -18.69
CA GLY A 284 -19.62 -27.22 -20.09
C GLY A 284 -18.58 -28.33 -20.26
N PHE A 285 -17.53 -28.28 -19.45
CA PHE A 285 -16.48 -29.31 -19.43
C PHE A 285 -16.99 -30.66 -18.96
N ALA A 286 -17.85 -30.67 -17.91
CA ALA A 286 -18.47 -31.91 -17.43
C ALA A 286 -19.39 -32.55 -18.51
N ARG A 287 -20.20 -31.72 -19.21
CA ARG A 287 -21.03 -32.21 -20.35
C ARG A 287 -20.18 -32.71 -21.52
N ALA A 288 -19.11 -32.01 -21.87
CA ALA A 288 -18.22 -32.47 -22.95
C ALA A 288 -17.53 -33.81 -22.59
N ARG A 289 -17.13 -33.96 -21.31
CA ARG A 289 -16.53 -35.20 -20.82
C ARG A 289 -17.51 -36.36 -20.78
N ARG A 290 -18.79 -36.12 -20.43
CA ARG A 290 -19.87 -37.10 -20.51
C ARG A 290 -20.10 -37.52 -21.96
N LYS A 291 -20.27 -36.60 -22.90
CA LYS A 291 -20.43 -36.88 -24.33
C LYS A 291 -19.28 -37.72 -24.91
N ARG A 292 -18.05 -37.45 -24.47
CA ARG A 292 -16.89 -38.21 -24.90
C ARG A 292 -16.91 -39.64 -24.35
N ARG A 293 -17.31 -39.83 -23.09
CA ARG A 293 -17.50 -41.18 -22.50
C ARG A 293 -18.60 -41.97 -23.21
N ASP A 294 -19.74 -41.33 -23.43
CA ASP A 294 -20.87 -41.98 -24.13
C ASP A 294 -20.51 -42.38 -25.55
N ARG A 295 -19.65 -41.63 -26.22
CA ARG A 295 -19.14 -42.01 -27.56
C ARG A 295 -18.18 -43.20 -27.48
N LEU A 296 -17.26 -43.21 -26.53
CA LEU A 296 -16.32 -44.33 -26.37
C LEU A 296 -17.06 -45.62 -26.02
N GLN A 297 -18.04 -45.57 -25.11
CA GLN A 297 -18.88 -46.73 -24.80
C GLN A 297 -19.64 -47.26 -26.03
N ARG A 298 -20.21 -46.38 -26.87
CA ARG A 298 -20.86 -46.81 -28.09
C ARG A 298 -19.90 -47.46 -29.10
N PHE A 299 -18.65 -46.97 -29.16
CA PHE A 299 -17.63 -47.61 -30.01
C PHE A 299 -17.26 -49.00 -29.47
N GLU A 300 -17.09 -49.15 -28.17
CA GLU A 300 -16.85 -50.44 -27.52
C GLU A 300 -18.03 -51.41 -27.72
N ASP A 301 -19.29 -50.95 -27.53
CA ASP A 301 -20.51 -51.74 -27.74
C ASP A 301 -20.66 -52.16 -29.22
N ASP A 302 -20.35 -51.28 -30.21
CA ASP A 302 -20.40 -51.58 -31.63
C ASP A 302 -19.27 -52.57 -32.04
N GLU A 303 -18.10 -52.52 -31.43
CA GLU A 303 -16.97 -53.41 -31.63
C GLU A 303 -17.30 -54.83 -31.11
N ASP A 304 -17.83 -54.91 -29.88
CA ASP A 304 -18.29 -56.17 -29.27
C ASP A 304 -19.45 -56.80 -30.05
N ALA A 305 -20.39 -56.00 -30.57
CA ALA A 305 -21.48 -56.47 -31.42
C ALA A 305 -21.00 -57.01 -32.77
N SER A 306 -19.93 -56.40 -33.34
CA SER A 306 -19.34 -56.84 -34.59
C SER A 306 -18.57 -58.17 -34.41
N GLU A 307 -17.81 -58.35 -33.35
CA GLU A 307 -17.11 -59.57 -33.00
C GLU A 307 -18.09 -60.74 -32.77
N LEU A 308 -19.17 -60.51 -31.99
CA LEU A 308 -20.22 -61.49 -31.76
C LEU A 308 -20.88 -61.92 -33.09
N SER A 309 -21.14 -61.02 -34.06
CA SER A 309 -21.71 -61.31 -35.33
C SER A 309 -20.77 -62.10 -36.25
N GLU A 310 -19.44 -61.94 -36.15
CA GLU A 310 -18.44 -62.70 -36.82
C GLU A 310 -18.29 -64.10 -36.23
N LEU A 311 -18.34 -64.24 -34.91
CA LEU A 311 -18.34 -65.56 -34.25
C LEU A 311 -19.57 -66.41 -34.62
N ASP A 312 -20.75 -65.79 -34.64
CA ASP A 312 -22.00 -66.43 -35.05
C ASP A 312 -21.95 -66.90 -36.55
N ARG A 313 -21.37 -66.11 -37.44
CA ARG A 313 -21.16 -66.48 -38.85
C ARG A 313 -20.16 -67.59 -38.98
N ALA A 314 -19.08 -67.58 -38.18
CA ALA A 314 -18.07 -68.67 -38.22
C ALA A 314 -18.67 -70.00 -37.68
N ALA A 315 -19.52 -69.93 -36.64
CA ALA A 315 -20.21 -71.06 -36.05
C ALA A 315 -21.22 -71.66 -37.04
N LEU A 316 -21.98 -70.83 -37.78
CA LEU A 316 -22.90 -71.27 -38.84
C LEU A 316 -22.15 -71.92 -40.00
N ALA A 317 -21.01 -71.42 -40.44
CA ALA A 317 -20.18 -72.00 -41.51
C ALA A 317 -19.58 -73.36 -41.12
N ALA A 318 -19.26 -73.59 -39.86
CA ALA A 318 -18.74 -74.88 -39.37
C ALA A 318 -19.82 -75.99 -39.29
N THR A 319 -21.11 -75.65 -39.28
CA THR A 319 -22.23 -76.62 -39.24
C THR A 319 -22.66 -77.10 -40.67
N ASP A 320 -22.19 -76.42 -41.72
CA ASP A 320 -22.55 -76.76 -43.12
C ASP A 320 -21.51 -77.68 -43.81
N GLU A 321 -20.53 -78.25 -43.14
CA GLU A 321 -19.66 -79.22 -43.68
C GLU A 321 -20.38 -80.56 -43.87
N PRO A 322 -20.45 -81.12 -45.11
CA PRO A 322 -21.10 -82.41 -45.34
C PRO A 322 -20.32 -83.53 -44.64
N PRO A 323 -21.00 -84.62 -44.19
CA PRO A 323 -20.36 -85.74 -43.50
C PRO A 323 -19.37 -86.44 -44.42
N PRO A 324 -18.23 -86.99 -43.95
CA PRO A 324 -17.24 -87.68 -44.78
C PRO A 324 -17.87 -88.91 -45.44
N SER A 325 -17.68 -89.04 -46.75
CA SER A 325 -18.14 -90.14 -47.53
C SER A 325 -17.47 -91.43 -47.02
N GLU A 326 -18.27 -92.43 -46.58
CA GLU A 326 -17.82 -93.80 -46.29
C GLU A 326 -17.24 -94.44 -47.58
N GLU A 327 -15.92 -94.57 -47.60
CA GLU A 327 -15.28 -95.48 -48.61
C GLU A 327 -15.65 -96.90 -48.23
N ARG A 328 -16.46 -97.56 -49.13
CA ARG A 328 -16.63 -99.01 -49.16
C ARG A 328 -15.47 -99.60 -49.90
N GLU A 329 -14.63 -100.30 -49.21
CA GLU A 329 -13.71 -101.26 -49.85
C GLU A 329 -14.44 -102.47 -50.36
N PRO A 330 -13.89 -103.19 -51.47
CA PRO A 330 -14.52 -104.29 -52.17
C PRO A 330 -14.45 -105.61 -51.41
#